data_dc2b4135e5bdc863115bbae53d44a664
#
_entry.id   dc2b4135e5bdc863115bbae53d44a664
#
_cell.length_a   1.000
_cell.length_b   1.000
_cell.length_c   1.000
_cell.angle_alpha   90.00
_cell.angle_beta   90.00
_cell.angle_gamma   90.00
#
_symmetry.space_group_name_H-M   'P 1'
#
loop_
_entity.id
_entity.type
_entity.pdbx_description
1 polymer ?
#
loop_
_entity_poly.entity_id
_entity_poly.type
_entity_poly.pdbx_seq_one_letter_code
_entity_poly.pdbx_strand_id
1 'polypeptide(L)'
;MSESQLTDFDVLVNGAGLVGSCCALLLARSGIHVAILDKDRPSKEVDPDPIRVSALNHASQNILENLCVWPELAWDKSTAFERIEVWDALSNGAISFDAATAGLSHLGHIVANNSLCTALHQALGHCAEAVVRFGENLVDIESSDSCITVTLAGGEKLRAGLLIGADGAHSKVRQLAGIAHDQSSYNHTAIVATVTPEKPHGACARQRFLPTGPLAFLPLAENQCSIVWSASTAEAERVLSLNDSAFATELAQAFEKRLGKIKAVSERKAFALTRRHASAYIGERIALIGDAAHTVHPLAGLGANQGLADAAALAEVINDALSKNRDIGTRSVLRRYERWRRGENALV
;
A
#
# COMPACT_ATOMS: atom_id res chain seq x y z
N MET A 1 25.86 -34.28 -6.98
CA MET A 1 24.65 -33.42 -6.86
C MET A 1 24.55 -33.05 -5.38
N SER A 2 24.91 -31.84 -4.99
CA SER A 2 24.81 -31.41 -3.60
C SER A 2 23.33 -31.37 -3.24
N GLU A 3 22.93 -32.06 -2.15
CA GLU A 3 21.64 -31.84 -1.53
C GLU A 3 21.53 -30.35 -1.22
N SER A 4 20.61 -29.66 -1.91
CA SER A 4 20.28 -28.27 -1.58
C SER A 4 19.76 -28.28 -0.15
N GLN A 5 20.47 -27.63 0.78
CA GLN A 5 19.98 -27.42 2.14
C GLN A 5 18.61 -26.76 2.09
N LEU A 6 17.59 -27.50 2.49
CA LEU A 6 16.23 -26.96 2.68
C LEU A 6 16.25 -26.13 3.96
N THR A 7 15.92 -24.86 3.85
CA THR A 7 15.77 -23.98 5.01
C THR A 7 14.28 -23.86 5.34
N ASP A 8 13.93 -24.19 6.57
CA ASP A 8 12.54 -24.22 7.03
C ASP A 8 12.16 -22.93 7.77
N PHE A 9 11.00 -22.39 7.44
CA PHE A 9 10.37 -21.26 8.10
C PHE A 9 8.93 -21.63 8.48
N ASP A 10 8.35 -20.92 9.44
CA ASP A 10 6.91 -21.04 9.69
C ASP A 10 6.12 -20.39 8.56
N VAL A 11 6.57 -19.19 8.14
CA VAL A 11 5.92 -18.38 7.10
C VAL A 11 6.95 -17.78 6.14
N LEU A 12 6.64 -17.85 4.84
CA LEU A 12 7.31 -17.08 3.79
C LEU A 12 6.40 -15.95 3.33
N VAL A 13 6.94 -14.73 3.21
CA VAL A 13 6.26 -13.57 2.63
C VAL A 13 6.97 -13.17 1.34
N ASN A 14 6.28 -13.18 0.22
CA ASN A 14 6.82 -12.71 -1.06
C ASN A 14 6.33 -11.30 -1.34
N GLY A 15 7.25 -10.34 -1.36
CA GLY A 15 7.02 -8.89 -1.49
C GLY A 15 7.31 -8.14 -0.20
N ALA A 16 8.42 -7.36 -0.20
CA ALA A 16 8.86 -6.54 0.93
C ALA A 16 8.43 -5.05 0.79
N GLY A 17 7.29 -4.80 0.14
CA GLY A 17 6.62 -3.51 0.16
C GLY A 17 5.96 -3.22 1.51
N LEU A 18 5.22 -2.12 1.59
CA LEU A 18 4.52 -1.65 2.80
C LEU A 18 3.73 -2.77 3.49
N VAL A 19 2.88 -3.46 2.75
CA VAL A 19 1.93 -4.44 3.29
C VAL A 19 2.64 -5.72 3.71
N GLY A 20 3.55 -6.24 2.86
CA GLY A 20 4.29 -7.47 3.16
C GLY A 20 5.24 -7.28 4.34
N SER A 21 5.95 -6.15 4.42
CA SER A 21 6.84 -5.85 5.54
C SER A 21 6.08 -5.67 6.85
N CYS A 22 4.91 -5.03 6.81
CA CYS A 22 4.03 -4.91 7.98
C CYS A 22 3.54 -6.30 8.44
N CYS A 23 3.09 -7.15 7.51
CA CYS A 23 2.64 -8.51 7.82
C CYS A 23 3.76 -9.35 8.41
N ALA A 24 4.95 -9.35 7.79
CA ALA A 24 6.12 -10.08 8.29
C ALA A 24 6.50 -9.65 9.71
N LEU A 25 6.49 -8.33 9.98
CA LEU A 25 6.83 -7.79 11.30
C LEU A 25 5.77 -8.14 12.36
N LEU A 26 4.47 -8.11 12.02
CA LEU A 26 3.39 -8.55 12.91
C LEU A 26 3.56 -10.02 13.32
N LEU A 27 3.89 -10.88 12.37
CA LEU A 27 4.10 -12.31 12.61
C LEU A 27 5.38 -12.56 13.41
N ALA A 28 6.50 -11.96 13.03
CA ALA A 28 7.78 -12.13 13.69
C ALA A 28 7.73 -11.67 15.16
N ARG A 29 7.06 -10.55 15.47
CA ARG A 29 6.85 -10.09 16.84
C ARG A 29 5.95 -10.99 17.69
N SER A 30 5.20 -11.87 17.04
CA SER A 30 4.44 -12.93 17.72
C SER A 30 5.24 -14.22 17.92
N GLY A 31 6.56 -14.22 17.62
CA GLY A 31 7.45 -15.37 17.78
C GLY A 31 7.41 -16.35 16.61
N ILE A 32 6.86 -15.96 15.46
CA ILE A 32 6.79 -16.80 14.25
C ILE A 32 8.07 -16.57 13.43
N HIS A 33 8.72 -17.65 13.01
CA HIS A 33 9.93 -17.59 12.18
C HIS A 33 9.55 -17.28 10.72
N VAL A 34 9.84 -16.04 10.28
CA VAL A 34 9.40 -15.49 8.99
C VAL A 34 10.59 -15.21 8.09
N ALA A 35 10.55 -15.67 6.82
CA ALA A 35 11.39 -15.08 5.79
C ALA A 35 10.55 -14.17 4.89
N ILE A 36 11.07 -12.98 4.61
CA ILE A 36 10.48 -12.05 3.65
C ILE A 36 11.42 -11.90 2.45
N LEU A 37 10.87 -12.09 1.26
CA LEU A 37 11.58 -12.09 -0.01
C LEU A 37 11.12 -10.90 -0.87
N ASP A 38 12.04 -10.27 -1.56
CA ASP A 38 11.71 -9.33 -2.63
C ASP A 38 12.72 -9.41 -3.77
N LYS A 39 12.24 -9.34 -5.00
CA LYS A 39 13.08 -9.32 -6.20
C LYS A 39 13.91 -8.03 -6.30
N ASP A 40 13.38 -6.94 -5.79
CA ASP A 40 14.01 -5.63 -5.82
C ASP A 40 14.76 -5.35 -4.50
N ARG A 41 15.82 -4.59 -4.60
CA ARG A 41 16.53 -4.07 -3.41
C ARG A 41 16.00 -2.68 -3.08
N PRO A 42 15.83 -2.33 -1.80
CA PRO A 42 15.44 -0.98 -1.44
C PRO A 42 16.46 0.02 -1.98
N SER A 43 15.96 1.15 -2.52
CA SER A 43 16.83 2.24 -2.92
C SER A 43 17.58 2.78 -1.71
N LYS A 44 18.88 3.04 -1.87
CA LYS A 44 19.69 3.71 -0.85
C LYS A 44 19.52 5.22 -0.89
N GLU A 45 18.98 5.75 -1.97
CA GLU A 45 18.73 7.17 -2.15
C GLU A 45 17.42 7.57 -1.50
N VAL A 46 17.49 8.54 -0.62
CA VAL A 46 16.30 9.21 -0.09
C VAL A 46 15.75 10.07 -1.23
N ASP A 47 14.56 9.74 -1.72
CA ASP A 47 13.86 10.58 -2.70
C ASP A 47 13.49 11.91 -2.00
N PRO A 48 14.08 13.04 -2.41
CA PRO A 48 13.79 14.33 -1.80
C PRO A 48 12.33 14.76 -2.04
N ASP A 49 11.73 14.29 -3.13
CA ASP A 49 10.34 14.56 -3.49
C ASP A 49 9.54 13.24 -3.53
N PRO A 50 8.91 12.83 -2.42
CA PRO A 50 8.20 11.56 -2.38
C PRO A 50 7.01 11.60 -3.33
N ILE A 51 7.16 10.91 -4.47
CA ILE A 51 6.11 10.86 -5.51
C ILE A 51 4.93 10.00 -5.08
N ARG A 52 5.19 8.99 -4.24
CA ARG A 52 4.15 8.12 -3.69
C ARG A 52 3.96 8.38 -2.21
N VAL A 53 2.79 8.89 -1.90
CA VAL A 53 2.33 9.07 -0.52
C VAL A 53 1.06 8.25 -0.28
N SER A 54 0.83 7.90 0.97
CA SER A 54 -0.42 7.29 1.44
C SER A 54 -1.08 8.16 2.49
N ALA A 55 -2.40 8.29 2.43
CA ALA A 55 -3.19 8.89 3.48
C ALA A 55 -3.57 7.77 4.47
N LEU A 56 -2.87 7.70 5.59
CA LEU A 56 -3.09 6.69 6.61
C LEU A 56 -4.16 7.15 7.59
N ASN A 57 -5.15 6.30 7.84
CA ASN A 57 -6.18 6.52 8.85
C ASN A 57 -5.69 6.06 10.24
N HIS A 58 -6.47 6.36 11.29
CA HIS A 58 -6.15 5.97 12.66
C HIS A 58 -5.94 4.46 12.86
N ALA A 59 -6.71 3.61 12.17
CA ALA A 59 -6.54 2.17 12.29
C ALA A 59 -5.17 1.73 11.78
N SER A 60 -4.73 2.25 10.63
CA SER A 60 -3.40 2.00 10.07
C SER A 60 -2.29 2.57 10.94
N GLN A 61 -2.48 3.77 11.50
CA GLN A 61 -1.55 4.37 12.45
C GLN A 61 -1.39 3.48 13.69
N ASN A 62 -2.48 3.02 14.29
CA ASN A 62 -2.45 2.14 15.47
C ASN A 62 -1.70 0.82 15.19
N ILE A 63 -1.84 0.24 13.99
CA ILE A 63 -1.07 -0.96 13.61
C ILE A 63 0.44 -0.65 13.65
N LEU A 64 0.85 0.49 13.09
CA LEU A 64 2.26 0.89 13.02
C LEU A 64 2.82 1.34 14.39
N GLU A 65 1.99 1.93 15.25
CA GLU A 65 2.32 2.26 16.65
C GLU A 65 2.56 1.01 17.47
N ASN A 66 1.68 0.02 17.38
CA ASN A 66 1.82 -1.28 18.05
C ASN A 66 3.08 -2.03 17.58
N LEU A 67 3.51 -1.79 16.35
CA LEU A 67 4.78 -2.29 15.82
C LEU A 67 5.99 -1.41 16.19
N CYS A 68 5.84 -0.34 16.98
CA CYS A 68 6.86 0.65 17.28
C CYS A 68 7.56 1.23 16.04
N VAL A 69 6.87 1.21 14.88
CA VAL A 69 7.38 1.76 13.61
C VAL A 69 7.03 3.23 13.48
N TRP A 70 5.87 3.65 14.02
CA TRP A 70 5.40 5.04 13.91
C TRP A 70 6.35 6.08 14.54
N PRO A 71 6.95 5.85 15.72
CA PRO A 71 7.92 6.77 16.32
C PRO A 71 9.21 6.91 15.51
N GLU A 72 9.60 5.86 14.76
CA GLU A 72 10.78 5.86 13.90
C GLU A 72 10.58 6.66 12.59
N LEU A 73 9.32 6.99 12.26
CA LEU A 73 9.03 7.89 11.16
C LEU A 73 9.43 9.31 11.54
N ALA A 74 10.43 9.85 10.87
CA ALA A 74 10.84 11.24 11.05
C ALA A 74 9.64 12.17 10.85
N TRP A 75 9.45 13.14 11.75
CA TRP A 75 8.31 14.05 11.77
C TRP A 75 8.17 14.88 10.48
N ASP A 76 9.28 15.10 9.75
CA ASP A 76 9.33 15.77 8.46
C ASP A 76 8.78 14.92 7.29
N LYS A 77 8.54 13.63 7.53
CA LYS A 77 8.09 12.65 6.52
C LYS A 77 6.62 12.24 6.69
N SER A 78 5.96 12.76 7.70
CA SER A 78 4.53 12.56 7.92
C SER A 78 3.85 13.90 8.24
N THR A 79 2.71 14.17 7.60
CA THR A 79 1.94 15.39 7.82
C THR A 79 0.53 15.02 8.26
N ALA A 80 0.16 15.41 9.48
CA ALA A 80 -1.20 15.25 9.96
C ALA A 80 -2.16 16.12 9.14
N PHE A 81 -3.35 15.61 8.84
CA PHE A 81 -4.45 16.41 8.32
C PHE A 81 -5.63 16.38 9.29
N GLU A 82 -6.14 17.57 9.54
CA GLU A 82 -7.22 17.79 10.50
C GLU A 82 -8.58 17.88 9.82
N ARG A 83 -8.59 18.19 8.51
CA ARG A 83 -9.81 18.37 7.73
C ARG A 83 -9.71 17.65 6.39
N ILE A 84 -10.89 17.24 5.91
CA ILE A 84 -11.10 16.75 4.54
C ILE A 84 -12.20 17.60 3.93
N GLU A 85 -11.94 18.17 2.75
CA GLU A 85 -12.93 18.90 1.97
C GLU A 85 -13.08 18.23 0.60
N VAL A 86 -14.30 17.86 0.25
CA VAL A 86 -14.62 17.25 -1.05
C VAL A 86 -15.74 18.04 -1.70
N TRP A 87 -15.59 18.40 -2.98
CA TRP A 87 -16.64 19.10 -3.72
C TRP A 87 -16.68 18.68 -5.19
N ASP A 88 -17.77 18.95 -5.81
CA ASP A 88 -18.06 18.62 -7.19
C ASP A 88 -17.95 19.83 -8.12
N ALA A 89 -17.47 19.62 -9.35
CA ALA A 89 -17.29 20.71 -10.32
C ALA A 89 -18.58 21.09 -11.07
N LEU A 90 -19.56 20.18 -11.13
CA LEU A 90 -20.80 20.36 -11.90
C LEU A 90 -21.99 20.72 -11.01
N SER A 91 -21.82 20.63 -9.70
CA SER A 91 -22.88 20.92 -8.72
C SER A 91 -22.36 21.74 -7.55
N ASN A 92 -23.26 22.19 -6.69
CA ASN A 92 -22.91 22.86 -5.42
C ASN A 92 -22.69 21.84 -4.28
N GLY A 93 -22.58 20.55 -4.61
CA GLY A 93 -22.36 19.48 -3.63
C GLY A 93 -20.97 19.61 -3.01
N ALA A 94 -20.93 19.68 -1.67
CA ALA A 94 -19.68 19.70 -0.90
C ALA A 94 -19.88 18.93 0.41
N ILE A 95 -18.83 18.23 0.83
CA ILE A 95 -18.76 17.51 2.11
C ILE A 95 -17.46 17.94 2.80
N SER A 96 -17.55 18.20 4.09
CA SER A 96 -16.40 18.49 4.93
C SER A 96 -16.42 17.62 6.18
N PHE A 97 -15.24 17.10 6.52
CA PHE A 97 -14.98 16.39 7.77
C PHE A 97 -13.94 17.19 8.55
N ASP A 98 -14.17 17.36 9.84
CA ASP A 98 -13.26 18.07 10.73
C ASP A 98 -12.99 17.21 11.97
N ALA A 99 -11.71 17.01 12.28
CA ALA A 99 -11.28 16.22 13.42
C ALA A 99 -11.86 16.72 14.74
N ALA A 100 -11.92 18.04 14.91
CA ALA A 100 -12.46 18.66 16.14
C ALA A 100 -13.93 18.30 16.36
N THR A 101 -14.72 18.15 15.29
CA THR A 101 -16.13 17.74 15.39
C THR A 101 -16.27 16.29 15.94
N ALA A 102 -15.26 15.46 15.67
CA ALA A 102 -15.20 14.07 16.17
C ALA A 102 -14.43 13.96 17.51
N GLY A 103 -13.96 15.08 18.09
CA GLY A 103 -13.12 15.08 19.29
C GLY A 103 -11.73 14.49 19.08
N LEU A 104 -11.24 14.51 17.84
CA LEU A 104 -9.93 14.00 17.44
C LEU A 104 -8.94 15.16 17.21
N SER A 105 -7.65 14.91 17.36
CA SER A 105 -6.59 15.86 17.02
C SER A 105 -6.34 15.95 15.52
N HIS A 106 -6.59 14.88 14.77
CA HIS A 106 -6.40 14.78 13.32
C HIS A 106 -7.30 13.67 12.75
N LEU A 107 -7.48 13.63 11.45
CA LEU A 107 -8.24 12.57 10.75
C LEU A 107 -7.32 11.48 10.20
N GLY A 108 -6.03 11.77 10.06
CA GLY A 108 -5.02 10.85 9.57
C GLY A 108 -3.73 11.58 9.22
N HIS A 109 -2.81 10.87 8.56
CA HIS A 109 -1.51 11.39 8.17
C HIS A 109 -1.23 11.10 6.69
N ILE A 110 -0.62 12.05 6.01
CA ILE A 110 -0.01 11.81 4.70
C ILE A 110 1.43 11.40 4.95
N VAL A 111 1.81 10.21 4.49
CA VAL A 111 3.15 9.62 4.74
C VAL A 111 3.77 9.20 3.42
N ALA A 112 5.06 9.48 3.25
CA ALA A 112 5.82 8.96 2.11
C ALA A 112 5.99 7.43 2.22
N ASN A 113 5.59 6.70 1.18
CA ASN A 113 5.63 5.24 1.20
C ASN A 113 7.05 4.69 1.40
N ASN A 114 8.07 5.34 0.80
CA ASN A 114 9.46 4.94 0.95
C ASN A 114 9.94 5.07 2.41
N SER A 115 9.56 6.14 3.09
CA SER A 115 9.92 6.35 4.50
C SER A 115 9.31 5.27 5.39
N LEU A 116 8.06 4.93 5.14
CA LEU A 116 7.37 3.88 5.88
C LEU A 116 7.95 2.50 5.62
N CYS A 117 8.28 2.17 4.36
CA CYS A 117 8.96 0.91 4.03
C CYS A 117 10.34 0.84 4.69
N THR A 118 11.11 1.95 4.70
CA THR A 118 12.43 2.01 5.34
C THR A 118 12.33 1.73 6.84
N ALA A 119 11.38 2.36 7.55
CA ALA A 119 11.16 2.14 8.97
C ALA A 119 10.76 0.68 9.28
N LEU A 120 9.88 0.09 8.44
CA LEU A 120 9.50 -1.33 8.55
C LEU A 120 10.69 -2.26 8.31
N HIS A 121 11.53 -2.00 7.31
CA HIS A 121 12.73 -2.80 7.03
C HIS A 121 13.75 -2.70 8.18
N GLN A 122 13.92 -1.53 8.77
CA GLN A 122 14.77 -1.36 9.95
C GLN A 122 14.25 -2.17 11.14
N ALA A 123 12.94 -2.09 11.41
CA ALA A 123 12.31 -2.85 12.48
C ALA A 123 12.43 -4.38 12.27
N LEU A 124 12.25 -4.85 11.01
CA LEU A 124 12.48 -6.26 10.64
C LEU A 124 13.94 -6.68 10.86
N GLY A 125 14.91 -5.83 10.51
CA GLY A 125 16.33 -6.10 10.72
C GLY A 125 16.74 -6.23 12.17
N HIS A 126 15.95 -5.71 13.11
CA HIS A 126 16.15 -5.84 14.56
C HIS A 126 15.33 -6.98 15.19
N CYS A 127 14.51 -7.69 14.41
CA CYS A 127 13.68 -8.79 14.90
C CYS A 127 14.38 -10.14 14.64
N ALA A 128 14.67 -10.89 15.69
CA ALA A 128 15.41 -12.15 15.60
C ALA A 128 14.65 -13.23 14.80
N GLU A 129 13.33 -13.18 14.81
CA GLU A 129 12.45 -14.12 14.12
C GLU A 129 12.25 -13.78 12.63
N ALA A 130 12.82 -12.66 12.15
CA ALA A 130 12.67 -12.21 10.77
C ALA A 130 13.98 -12.36 9.98
N VAL A 131 13.90 -12.97 8.80
CA VAL A 131 14.99 -13.03 7.82
C VAL A 131 14.57 -12.25 6.58
N VAL A 132 15.27 -11.15 6.27
CA VAL A 132 14.97 -10.30 5.11
C VAL A 132 15.94 -10.61 3.97
N ARG A 133 15.41 -10.97 2.80
CA ARG A 133 16.17 -11.35 1.61
C ARG A 133 15.73 -10.52 0.42
N PHE A 134 16.57 -9.57 0.02
CA PHE A 134 16.37 -8.74 -1.17
C PHE A 134 17.17 -9.27 -2.37
N GLY A 135 16.63 -9.08 -3.58
CA GLY A 135 17.20 -9.57 -4.82
C GLY A 135 16.84 -11.03 -5.10
N GLU A 136 15.83 -11.56 -4.42
CA GLU A 136 15.38 -12.94 -4.53
C GLU A 136 14.07 -13.01 -5.33
N ASN A 137 14.14 -13.68 -6.47
CA ASN A 137 12.99 -13.83 -7.35
C ASN A 137 12.38 -15.24 -7.19
N LEU A 138 11.15 -15.30 -6.71
CA LEU A 138 10.35 -16.51 -6.62
C LEU A 138 9.93 -16.92 -8.04
N VAL A 139 10.23 -18.17 -8.43
CA VAL A 139 9.95 -18.68 -9.77
C VAL A 139 8.95 -19.81 -9.79
N ASP A 140 8.88 -20.61 -8.75
CA ASP A 140 7.97 -21.77 -8.65
C ASP A 140 7.53 -22.05 -7.22
N ILE A 141 6.38 -22.72 -7.05
CA ILE A 141 5.80 -23.15 -5.78
C ILE A 141 5.25 -24.57 -5.90
N GLU A 142 5.49 -25.39 -4.88
CA GLU A 142 4.95 -26.75 -4.76
C GLU A 142 4.30 -26.89 -3.38
N SER A 143 2.98 -27.12 -3.34
CA SER A 143 2.24 -27.35 -2.09
C SER A 143 2.12 -28.85 -1.79
N SER A 144 2.19 -29.20 -0.50
CA SER A 144 1.90 -30.51 0.05
C SER A 144 0.94 -30.38 1.25
N ASP A 145 0.48 -31.49 1.79
CA ASP A 145 -0.42 -31.49 2.95
C ASP A 145 0.16 -30.74 4.17
N SER A 146 1.49 -30.78 4.36
CA SER A 146 2.16 -30.26 5.56
C SER A 146 2.95 -28.97 5.33
N CYS A 147 3.38 -28.67 4.10
CA CYS A 147 4.22 -27.52 3.81
C CYS A 147 4.06 -27.02 2.36
N ILE A 148 4.57 -25.83 2.12
CA ILE A 148 4.78 -25.27 0.78
C ILE A 148 6.27 -25.10 0.55
N THR A 149 6.75 -25.47 -0.63
CA THR A 149 8.12 -25.28 -1.08
C THR A 149 8.16 -24.19 -2.14
N VAL A 150 9.01 -23.19 -1.93
CA VAL A 150 9.25 -22.09 -2.86
C VAL A 150 10.60 -22.28 -3.52
N THR A 151 10.66 -22.21 -4.84
CA THR A 151 11.91 -22.23 -5.60
C THR A 151 12.29 -20.82 -6.03
N LEU A 152 13.52 -20.41 -5.72
CA LEU A 152 14.10 -19.13 -6.13
C LEU A 152 14.80 -19.26 -7.48
N ALA A 153 14.98 -18.15 -8.20
CA ALA A 153 15.63 -18.12 -9.52
C ALA A 153 17.05 -18.73 -9.50
N GLY A 154 17.76 -18.65 -8.36
CA GLY A 154 19.08 -19.28 -8.15
C GLY A 154 19.03 -20.79 -7.94
N GLY A 155 17.84 -21.41 -7.94
CA GLY A 155 17.65 -22.86 -7.71
C GLY A 155 17.58 -23.25 -6.23
N GLU A 156 17.76 -22.32 -5.30
CA GLU A 156 17.54 -22.56 -3.88
C GLU A 156 16.08 -22.86 -3.60
N LYS A 157 15.82 -23.78 -2.68
CA LYS A 157 14.48 -24.14 -2.25
C LYS A 157 14.28 -23.77 -0.77
N LEU A 158 13.20 -23.04 -0.48
CA LEU A 158 12.78 -22.69 0.87
C LEU A 158 11.45 -23.39 1.17
N ARG A 159 11.27 -23.84 2.40
CA ARG A 159 10.07 -24.54 2.84
C ARG A 159 9.39 -23.80 3.98
N ALA A 160 8.05 -23.76 3.96
CA ALA A 160 7.28 -23.13 5.03
C ALA A 160 5.92 -23.80 5.25
N GLY A 161 5.31 -23.49 6.41
CA GLY A 161 3.93 -23.85 6.70
C GLY A 161 2.91 -23.05 5.88
N LEU A 162 3.25 -21.79 5.54
CA LEU A 162 2.39 -20.87 4.81
C LEU A 162 3.22 -19.92 3.91
N LEU A 163 2.75 -19.68 2.69
CA LEU A 163 3.25 -18.61 1.79
C LEU A 163 2.25 -17.48 1.73
N ILE A 164 2.71 -16.25 1.98
CA ILE A 164 1.92 -15.03 1.85
C ILE A 164 2.38 -14.26 0.60
N GLY A 165 1.47 -14.06 -0.36
CA GLY A 165 1.70 -13.22 -1.53
C GLY A 165 1.36 -11.76 -1.21
N ALA A 166 2.38 -10.90 -1.13
CA ALA A 166 2.30 -9.46 -0.94
C ALA A 166 3.03 -8.70 -2.07
N ASP A 167 3.21 -9.34 -3.21
CA ASP A 167 4.07 -8.97 -4.33
C ASP A 167 3.35 -8.07 -5.37
N GLY A 168 2.31 -7.37 -4.93
CA GLY A 168 1.69 -6.30 -5.67
C GLY A 168 0.70 -6.75 -6.76
N ALA A 169 0.26 -5.79 -7.55
CA ALA A 169 -0.81 -5.96 -8.54
C ALA A 169 -0.52 -7.06 -9.60
N HIS A 170 0.75 -7.31 -9.90
CA HIS A 170 1.21 -8.35 -10.82
C HIS A 170 1.72 -9.61 -10.10
N SER A 171 1.11 -9.95 -8.98
CA SER A 171 1.53 -11.02 -8.08
C SER A 171 1.91 -12.32 -8.81
N LYS A 172 3.15 -12.73 -8.61
CA LYS A 172 3.68 -14.00 -9.09
C LYS A 172 3.12 -15.16 -8.27
N VAL A 173 2.95 -14.94 -6.94
CA VAL A 173 2.34 -15.95 -6.05
C VAL A 173 0.92 -16.24 -6.51
N ARG A 174 0.10 -15.21 -6.77
CA ARG A 174 -1.27 -15.40 -7.31
C ARG A 174 -1.27 -16.20 -8.61
N GLN A 175 -0.34 -15.87 -9.54
CA GLN A 175 -0.22 -16.55 -10.82
C GLN A 175 0.14 -18.04 -10.67
N LEU A 176 1.16 -18.33 -9.86
CA LEU A 176 1.63 -19.70 -9.63
C LEU A 176 0.61 -20.54 -8.86
N ALA A 177 -0.15 -19.92 -7.96
CA ALA A 177 -1.26 -20.56 -7.26
C ALA A 177 -2.49 -20.84 -8.15
N GLY A 178 -2.47 -20.42 -9.42
CA GLY A 178 -3.61 -20.59 -10.33
C GLY A 178 -4.86 -19.78 -9.91
N ILE A 179 -4.69 -18.77 -9.06
CA ILE A 179 -5.81 -17.92 -8.60
C ILE A 179 -6.12 -16.90 -9.69
N ALA A 180 -7.30 -17.04 -10.30
CA ALA A 180 -7.80 -16.08 -11.28
C ALA A 180 -8.09 -14.71 -10.64
N HIS A 181 -8.11 -13.66 -11.45
CA HIS A 181 -8.54 -12.33 -11.03
C HIS A 181 -9.33 -11.64 -12.13
N ASP A 182 -10.29 -10.84 -11.71
CA ASP A 182 -10.95 -9.89 -12.60
C ASP A 182 -10.09 -8.64 -12.72
N GLN A 183 -9.93 -8.16 -13.94
CA GLN A 183 -9.24 -6.90 -14.22
C GLN A 183 -10.09 -6.03 -15.11
N SER A 184 -10.26 -4.78 -14.73
CA SER A 184 -10.90 -3.77 -15.58
C SER A 184 -10.08 -2.47 -15.54
N SER A 185 -9.94 -1.84 -16.70
CA SER A 185 -9.36 -0.49 -16.78
C SER A 185 -10.43 0.53 -16.41
N TYR A 186 -10.05 1.53 -15.63
CA TYR A 186 -10.91 2.73 -15.47
C TYR A 186 -10.84 3.66 -16.68
N ASN A 187 -9.96 3.39 -17.65
CA ASN A 187 -9.62 4.29 -18.75
C ASN A 187 -9.18 5.68 -18.25
N HIS A 188 -8.58 5.69 -17.05
CA HIS A 188 -8.02 6.87 -16.43
C HIS A 188 -6.53 6.66 -16.14
N THR A 189 -5.81 7.77 -16.13
CA THR A 189 -4.42 7.86 -15.71
C THR A 189 -4.34 8.83 -14.54
N ALA A 190 -3.67 8.44 -13.46
CA ALA A 190 -3.35 9.32 -12.36
C ALA A 190 -2.03 10.02 -12.63
N ILE A 191 -2.04 11.35 -12.63
CA ILE A 191 -0.85 12.22 -12.64
C ILE A 191 -0.53 12.55 -11.18
N VAL A 192 0.69 12.28 -10.76
CA VAL A 192 1.18 12.56 -9.41
C VAL A 192 2.37 13.49 -9.47
N ALA A 193 2.38 14.50 -8.62
CA ALA A 193 3.48 15.43 -8.44
C ALA A 193 3.43 16.08 -7.07
N THR A 194 4.55 16.62 -6.61
CA THR A 194 4.60 17.54 -5.46
C THR A 194 4.52 18.96 -5.95
N VAL A 195 3.68 19.78 -5.32
CA VAL A 195 3.48 21.17 -5.70
C VAL A 195 3.58 22.09 -4.50
N THR A 196 4.05 23.33 -4.71
CA THR A 196 4.05 24.40 -3.71
C THR A 196 2.97 25.41 -4.03
N PRO A 197 1.83 25.43 -3.34
CA PRO A 197 0.79 26.43 -3.53
C PRO A 197 1.18 27.79 -2.92
N GLU A 198 0.49 28.84 -3.36
CA GLU A 198 0.68 30.20 -2.85
C GLU A 198 0.13 30.36 -1.42
N LYS A 199 -1.06 29.81 -1.16
CA LYS A 199 -1.72 29.85 0.14
C LYS A 199 -1.43 28.59 0.94
N PRO A 200 -1.39 28.66 2.28
CA PRO A 200 -1.19 27.49 3.12
C PRO A 200 -2.34 26.48 2.94
N HIS A 201 -1.98 25.19 2.91
CA HIS A 201 -2.96 24.10 2.85
C HIS A 201 -3.78 23.96 4.14
N GLY A 202 -3.30 24.49 5.27
CA GLY A 202 -4.01 24.51 6.54
C GLY A 202 -4.39 23.13 7.08
N ALA A 203 -3.47 22.16 6.99
CA ALA A 203 -3.68 20.76 7.42
C ALA A 203 -4.98 20.15 6.84
N CYS A 204 -5.35 20.51 5.62
CA CYS A 204 -6.59 20.06 4.99
C CYS A 204 -6.29 19.25 3.72
N ALA A 205 -6.70 17.98 3.70
CA ALA A 205 -6.76 17.19 2.49
C ALA A 205 -7.98 17.60 1.67
N ARG A 206 -7.79 17.86 0.37
CA ARG A 206 -8.85 18.39 -0.49
C ARG A 206 -9.00 17.54 -1.73
N GLN A 207 -10.24 17.31 -2.16
CA GLN A 207 -10.53 16.62 -3.39
C GLN A 207 -11.67 17.30 -4.15
N ARG A 208 -11.46 17.50 -5.44
CA ARG A 208 -12.48 18.01 -6.36
C ARG A 208 -12.82 16.92 -7.39
N PHE A 209 -14.10 16.64 -7.57
CA PHE A 209 -14.56 15.79 -8.66
C PHE A 209 -14.74 16.66 -9.91
N LEU A 210 -13.87 16.46 -10.91
CA LEU A 210 -13.96 17.09 -12.22
C LEU A 210 -14.72 16.17 -13.19
N PRO A 211 -15.27 16.70 -14.30
CA PRO A 211 -15.88 15.87 -15.33
C PRO A 211 -14.94 14.81 -15.91
N THR A 212 -13.64 15.08 -15.89
CA THR A 212 -12.58 14.19 -16.41
C THR A 212 -12.03 13.23 -15.37
N GLY A 213 -12.39 13.36 -14.09
CA GLY A 213 -11.93 12.56 -12.96
C GLY A 213 -11.56 13.38 -11.74
N PRO A 214 -11.27 12.75 -10.59
CA PRO A 214 -10.94 13.45 -9.35
C PRO A 214 -9.54 14.06 -9.35
N LEU A 215 -9.43 15.22 -8.72
CA LEU A 215 -8.18 15.93 -8.43
C LEU A 215 -8.07 16.12 -6.91
N ALA A 216 -7.04 15.54 -6.30
CA ALA A 216 -6.75 15.65 -4.88
C ALA A 216 -5.49 16.48 -4.61
N PHE A 217 -5.50 17.23 -3.51
CA PHE A 217 -4.35 17.89 -2.90
C PHE A 217 -4.19 17.38 -1.48
N LEU A 218 -3.10 16.70 -1.23
CA LEU A 218 -2.78 16.09 0.05
C LEU A 218 -1.68 16.91 0.73
N PRO A 219 -1.89 17.39 1.98
CA PRO A 219 -0.93 18.27 2.65
C PRO A 219 0.37 17.55 2.98
N LEU A 220 1.49 18.19 2.69
CA LEU A 220 2.84 17.76 3.03
C LEU A 220 3.52 18.81 3.92
N ALA A 221 4.70 18.52 4.44
CA ALA A 221 5.53 19.47 5.15
C ALA A 221 5.84 20.71 4.29
N GLU A 222 6.33 21.77 4.90
CA GLU A 222 6.80 23.00 4.23
C GLU A 222 5.76 23.65 3.29
N ASN A 223 4.48 23.52 3.60
CA ASN A 223 3.38 24.01 2.77
C ASN A 223 3.34 23.42 1.35
N GLN A 224 3.92 22.25 1.16
CA GLN A 224 3.79 21.50 -0.08
C GLN A 224 2.49 20.67 -0.08
N CYS A 225 2.08 20.24 -1.26
CA CYS A 225 1.00 19.27 -1.43
C CYS A 225 1.41 18.20 -2.42
N SER A 226 1.13 16.94 -2.12
CA SER A 226 1.10 15.90 -3.15
C SER A 226 -0.23 16.02 -3.89
N ILE A 227 -0.18 16.09 -5.23
CA ILE A 227 -1.38 16.04 -6.05
C ILE A 227 -1.58 14.65 -6.62
N VAL A 228 -2.84 14.24 -6.71
CA VAL A 228 -3.27 13.07 -7.48
C VAL A 228 -4.38 13.54 -8.41
N TRP A 229 -4.05 13.71 -9.67
CA TRP A 229 -4.99 14.12 -10.71
C TRP A 229 -5.35 12.93 -11.59
N SER A 230 -6.46 12.31 -11.30
CA SER A 230 -7.00 11.23 -12.14
C SER A 230 -7.80 11.86 -13.28
N ALA A 231 -7.44 11.54 -14.51
CA ALA A 231 -8.12 12.03 -15.70
C ALA A 231 -8.25 10.92 -16.74
N SER A 232 -9.16 11.08 -17.71
CA SER A 232 -9.20 10.20 -18.87
C SER A 232 -7.83 10.14 -19.53
N THR A 233 -7.46 9.01 -20.13
CA THR A 233 -6.11 8.82 -20.70
C THR A 233 -5.72 9.95 -21.65
N ALA A 234 -6.64 10.35 -22.55
CA ALA A 234 -6.37 11.44 -23.50
C ALA A 234 -6.14 12.79 -22.80
N GLU A 235 -6.92 13.09 -21.76
CA GLU A 235 -6.75 14.32 -20.98
C GLU A 235 -5.43 14.30 -20.17
N ALA A 236 -5.09 13.16 -19.58
CA ALA A 236 -3.84 13.00 -18.87
C ALA A 236 -2.63 13.21 -19.79
N GLU A 237 -2.65 12.65 -21.01
CA GLU A 237 -1.60 12.86 -22.02
C GLU A 237 -1.49 14.34 -22.38
N ARG A 238 -2.61 15.01 -22.62
CA ARG A 238 -2.64 16.45 -22.90
C ARG A 238 -2.03 17.27 -21.76
N VAL A 239 -2.44 16.99 -20.53
CA VAL A 239 -1.95 17.72 -19.34
C VAL A 239 -0.46 17.46 -19.09
N LEU A 240 0.01 16.23 -19.30
CA LEU A 240 1.43 15.88 -19.17
C LEU A 240 2.30 16.53 -20.23
N SER A 241 1.76 16.84 -21.42
CA SER A 241 2.52 17.53 -22.49
C SER A 241 2.76 19.01 -22.23
N LEU A 242 2.07 19.60 -21.24
CA LEU A 242 2.25 21.00 -20.87
C LEU A 242 3.64 21.23 -20.25
N ASN A 243 4.22 22.42 -20.50
CA ASN A 243 5.36 22.86 -19.70
C ASN A 243 4.94 23.18 -18.26
N ASP A 244 5.88 23.32 -17.33
CA ASP A 244 5.60 23.49 -15.90
C ASP A 244 4.73 24.72 -15.58
N SER A 245 4.95 25.85 -16.29
CA SER A 245 4.15 27.07 -16.08
C SER A 245 2.72 26.90 -16.55
N ALA A 246 2.50 26.26 -17.69
CA ALA A 246 1.16 25.98 -18.22
C ALA A 246 0.45 24.96 -17.34
N PHE A 247 1.14 23.91 -16.92
CA PHE A 247 0.63 22.90 -15.99
C PHE A 247 0.22 23.53 -14.65
N ALA A 248 1.08 24.34 -14.03
CA ALA A 248 0.78 25.05 -12.79
C ALA A 248 -0.44 25.94 -12.89
N THR A 249 -0.59 26.64 -14.02
CA THR A 249 -1.75 27.51 -14.28
C THR A 249 -3.02 26.70 -14.41
N GLU A 250 -3.00 25.63 -15.19
CA GLU A 250 -4.15 24.76 -15.42
C GLU A 250 -4.56 24.01 -14.14
N LEU A 251 -3.58 23.48 -13.39
CA LEU A 251 -3.81 22.85 -12.11
C LEU A 251 -4.50 23.80 -11.12
N ALA A 252 -4.02 25.05 -11.02
CA ALA A 252 -4.66 26.05 -10.16
C ALA A 252 -6.11 26.35 -10.60
N GLN A 253 -6.38 26.43 -11.90
CA GLN A 253 -7.73 26.64 -12.43
C GLN A 253 -8.63 25.43 -12.17
N ALA A 254 -8.15 24.22 -12.44
CA ALA A 254 -8.86 22.98 -12.17
C ALA A 254 -9.26 22.85 -10.69
N PHE A 255 -8.48 23.48 -9.78
CA PHE A 255 -8.74 23.52 -8.34
C PHE A 255 -9.42 24.82 -7.85
N GLU A 256 -10.04 25.59 -8.76
CA GLU A 256 -10.72 26.89 -8.47
C GLU A 256 -9.83 27.90 -7.77
N LYS A 257 -8.51 27.78 -7.90
CA LYS A 257 -7.52 28.63 -7.22
C LYS A 257 -7.73 28.70 -5.69
N ARG A 258 -8.31 27.67 -5.07
CA ARG A 258 -8.54 27.66 -3.62
C ARG A 258 -7.26 27.86 -2.82
N LEU A 259 -6.15 27.28 -3.30
CA LEU A 259 -4.82 27.46 -2.73
C LEU A 259 -3.99 28.55 -3.44
N GLY A 260 -4.63 29.42 -4.22
CA GLY A 260 -3.96 30.47 -5.00
C GLY A 260 -3.27 29.93 -6.23
N LYS A 261 -2.14 30.54 -6.62
CA LYS A 261 -1.28 30.08 -7.71
C LYS A 261 -0.43 28.89 -7.24
N ILE A 262 0.03 28.08 -8.19
CA ILE A 262 1.05 27.06 -7.93
C ILE A 262 2.40 27.67 -8.26
N LYS A 263 3.29 27.75 -7.27
CA LYS A 263 4.61 28.41 -7.36
C LYS A 263 5.68 27.48 -7.93
N ALA A 264 5.60 26.18 -7.59
CA ALA A 264 6.55 25.16 -8.04
C ALA A 264 5.83 23.84 -8.26
N VAL A 265 6.35 23.05 -9.19
CA VAL A 265 5.88 21.69 -9.53
C VAL A 265 7.12 20.81 -9.65
N SER A 266 7.11 19.65 -8.99
CA SER A 266 8.15 18.62 -9.16
C SER A 266 8.01 17.89 -10.50
N GLU A 267 8.88 16.92 -10.74
CA GLU A 267 8.69 15.94 -11.81
C GLU A 267 7.28 15.32 -11.71
N ARG A 268 6.61 15.19 -12.85
CA ARG A 268 5.27 14.57 -12.95
C ARG A 268 5.41 13.11 -13.32
N LYS A 269 4.79 12.21 -12.57
CA LYS A 269 4.68 10.80 -12.92
C LYS A 269 3.25 10.42 -13.21
N ALA A 270 3.08 9.45 -14.11
CA ALA A 270 1.77 9.00 -14.55
C ALA A 270 1.61 7.49 -14.37
N PHE A 271 0.43 7.06 -13.92
CA PHE A 271 0.10 5.66 -13.68
C PHE A 271 -1.29 5.35 -14.23
N ALA A 272 -1.39 4.33 -15.10
CA ALA A 272 -2.68 3.84 -15.55
C ALA A 272 -3.48 3.24 -14.38
N LEU A 273 -4.73 3.64 -14.25
CA LEU A 273 -5.58 3.16 -13.17
C LEU A 273 -6.34 1.90 -13.61
N THR A 274 -6.17 0.85 -12.83
CA THR A 274 -6.75 -0.46 -13.10
C THR A 274 -7.35 -1.00 -11.81
N ARG A 275 -8.57 -1.53 -11.89
CA ARG A 275 -9.15 -2.35 -10.83
C ARG A 275 -8.72 -3.80 -11.05
N ARG A 276 -8.28 -4.45 -9.97
CA ARG A 276 -8.05 -5.90 -9.95
C ARG A 276 -8.67 -6.49 -8.69
N HIS A 277 -9.25 -7.65 -8.81
CA HIS A 277 -9.79 -8.39 -7.66
C HIS A 277 -9.56 -9.89 -7.88
N ALA A 278 -8.81 -10.52 -6.98
CA ALA A 278 -8.59 -11.96 -7.04
C ALA A 278 -9.88 -12.73 -6.76
N SER A 279 -10.11 -13.80 -7.50
CA SER A 279 -11.29 -14.67 -7.33
C SER A 279 -11.33 -15.35 -5.97
N ALA A 280 -10.16 -15.56 -5.36
CA ALA A 280 -9.97 -16.05 -4.00
C ALA A 280 -8.75 -15.35 -3.37
N TYR A 281 -8.78 -15.13 -2.04
CA TYR A 281 -7.66 -14.57 -1.28
C TYR A 281 -6.77 -15.66 -0.68
N ILE A 282 -7.17 -16.93 -0.84
CA ILE A 282 -6.45 -18.08 -0.31
C ILE A 282 -6.32 -19.18 -1.35
N GLY A 283 -5.22 -19.91 -1.26
CA GLY A 283 -4.95 -21.17 -1.96
C GLY A 283 -4.61 -22.28 -0.96
N GLU A 284 -4.01 -23.34 -1.45
CA GLU A 284 -3.45 -24.40 -0.61
C GLU A 284 -2.15 -23.90 0.01
N ARG A 285 -2.15 -23.68 1.33
CA ARG A 285 -1.04 -23.07 2.07
C ARG A 285 -0.61 -21.69 1.55
N ILE A 286 -1.54 -20.95 0.96
CA ILE A 286 -1.28 -19.64 0.36
C ILE A 286 -2.33 -18.64 0.85
N ALA A 287 -1.89 -17.42 1.20
CA ALA A 287 -2.74 -16.25 1.41
C ALA A 287 -2.23 -15.08 0.58
N LEU A 288 -3.15 -14.29 0.01
CA LEU A 288 -2.85 -13.05 -0.73
C LEU A 288 -3.29 -11.84 0.10
N ILE A 289 -2.45 -10.80 0.17
CA ILE A 289 -2.74 -9.55 0.88
C ILE A 289 -2.41 -8.33 0.01
N GLY A 290 -3.07 -7.21 0.28
CA GLY A 290 -2.88 -5.96 -0.43
C GLY A 290 -3.13 -6.08 -1.94
N ASP A 291 -2.34 -5.42 -2.76
CA ASP A 291 -2.51 -5.39 -4.21
C ASP A 291 -2.40 -6.77 -4.89
N ALA A 292 -1.81 -7.77 -4.23
CA ALA A 292 -1.82 -9.15 -4.73
C ALA A 292 -3.23 -9.77 -4.69
N ALA A 293 -4.06 -9.36 -3.74
CA ALA A 293 -5.46 -9.78 -3.60
C ALA A 293 -6.43 -8.79 -4.29
N HIS A 294 -6.21 -7.49 -4.14
CA HIS A 294 -7.10 -6.45 -4.66
C HIS A 294 -6.36 -5.15 -4.95
N THR A 295 -6.60 -4.57 -6.09
CA THR A 295 -6.16 -3.22 -6.45
C THR A 295 -7.39 -2.36 -6.67
N VAL A 296 -7.53 -1.30 -5.91
CA VAL A 296 -8.66 -0.37 -5.98
C VAL A 296 -8.21 0.98 -6.56
N HIS A 297 -9.19 1.81 -6.97
CA HIS A 297 -8.90 3.17 -7.39
C HIS A 297 -8.22 3.93 -6.24
N PRO A 298 -7.17 4.74 -6.48
CA PRO A 298 -6.43 5.47 -5.44
C PRO A 298 -7.21 6.65 -4.82
N LEU A 299 -8.54 6.54 -4.71
CA LEU A 299 -9.38 7.52 -4.03
C LEU A 299 -9.01 7.54 -2.54
N ALA A 300 -8.69 8.71 -2.06
CA ALA A 300 -8.40 8.98 -0.64
C ALA A 300 -7.30 8.08 0.00
N GLY A 301 -6.38 7.52 -0.80
CA GLY A 301 -5.30 6.68 -0.26
C GLY A 301 -5.76 5.35 0.36
N LEU A 302 -6.91 4.82 -0.03
CA LEU A 302 -7.53 3.63 0.58
C LEU A 302 -6.71 2.35 0.41
N GLY A 303 -5.94 2.19 -0.68
CA GLY A 303 -5.22 0.96 -0.97
C GLY A 303 -4.24 0.55 0.13
N ALA A 304 -3.44 1.50 0.64
CA ALA A 304 -2.50 1.23 1.73
C ALA A 304 -3.22 0.82 3.02
N ASN A 305 -4.31 1.51 3.39
CA ASN A 305 -5.09 1.20 4.58
C ASN A 305 -5.73 -0.20 4.51
N GLN A 306 -6.26 -0.58 3.35
CA GLN A 306 -6.81 -1.92 3.15
C GLN A 306 -5.74 -2.99 3.24
N GLY A 307 -4.57 -2.76 2.62
CA GLY A 307 -3.45 -3.70 2.70
C GLY A 307 -2.91 -3.88 4.12
N LEU A 308 -2.80 -2.81 4.91
CA LEU A 308 -2.41 -2.89 6.32
C LEU A 308 -3.46 -3.62 7.16
N ALA A 309 -4.74 -3.41 6.89
CA ALA A 309 -5.82 -4.15 7.54
C ALA A 309 -5.82 -5.63 7.14
N ASP A 310 -5.47 -5.97 5.89
CA ASP A 310 -5.28 -7.37 5.47
C ASP A 310 -4.14 -8.02 6.27
N ALA A 311 -3.01 -7.33 6.40
CA ALA A 311 -1.85 -7.83 7.16
C ALA A 311 -2.21 -8.10 8.62
N ALA A 312 -2.91 -7.15 9.27
CA ALA A 312 -3.34 -7.29 10.66
C ALA A 312 -4.35 -8.44 10.84
N ALA A 313 -5.36 -8.52 9.97
CA ALA A 313 -6.38 -9.58 10.02
C ALA A 313 -5.78 -10.98 9.79
N LEU A 314 -4.83 -11.10 8.84
CA LEU A 314 -4.14 -12.37 8.60
C LEU A 314 -3.28 -12.78 9.79
N ALA A 315 -2.51 -11.84 10.36
CA ALA A 315 -1.69 -12.09 11.54
C ALA A 315 -2.55 -12.51 12.74
N GLU A 316 -3.70 -11.88 12.97
CA GLU A 316 -4.64 -12.27 14.03
C GLU A 316 -5.15 -13.70 13.83
N VAL A 317 -5.55 -14.06 12.61
CA VAL A 317 -6.03 -15.40 12.28
C VAL A 317 -4.96 -16.47 12.48
N ILE A 318 -3.70 -16.16 12.11
CA ILE A 318 -2.55 -17.06 12.28
C ILE A 318 -2.26 -17.25 13.78
N ASN A 319 -2.17 -16.17 14.54
CA ASN A 319 -1.91 -16.22 15.98
C ASN A 319 -2.98 -17.00 16.74
N ASP A 320 -4.27 -16.80 16.41
CA ASP A 320 -5.38 -17.58 17.00
C ASP A 320 -5.27 -19.07 16.65
N ALA A 321 -4.83 -19.41 15.44
CA ALA A 321 -4.62 -20.81 15.05
C ALA A 321 -3.47 -21.46 15.83
N LEU A 322 -2.32 -20.77 15.96
CA LEU A 322 -1.16 -21.25 16.72
C LEU A 322 -1.48 -21.42 18.20
N SER A 323 -2.21 -20.48 18.82
CA SER A 323 -2.61 -20.60 20.23
C SER A 323 -3.48 -21.83 20.50
N LYS A 324 -4.10 -22.40 19.46
CA LYS A 324 -4.93 -23.61 19.49
C LYS A 324 -4.25 -24.83 18.91
N ASN A 325 -2.92 -24.77 18.69
CA ASN A 325 -2.13 -25.83 18.05
C ASN A 325 -2.70 -26.28 16.70
N ARG A 326 -3.22 -25.35 15.89
CA ARG A 326 -3.78 -25.64 14.57
C ARG A 326 -2.75 -25.30 13.48
N ASP A 327 -2.72 -26.09 12.41
CA ASP A 327 -1.89 -25.82 11.25
C ASP A 327 -2.38 -24.54 10.53
N ILE A 328 -1.50 -23.54 10.45
CA ILE A 328 -1.77 -22.20 9.90
C ILE A 328 -2.01 -22.20 8.38
N GLY A 329 -1.47 -23.20 7.67
CA GLY A 329 -1.62 -23.34 6.22
C GLY A 329 -2.94 -23.98 5.79
N THR A 330 -3.73 -24.51 6.74
CA THR A 330 -4.96 -25.20 6.38
C THR A 330 -6.05 -24.24 5.88
N ARG A 331 -6.80 -24.72 4.89
CA ARG A 331 -7.91 -23.94 4.32
C ARG A 331 -8.95 -23.50 5.36
N SER A 332 -9.18 -24.34 6.40
CA SER A 332 -10.13 -24.03 7.46
C SER A 332 -9.72 -22.80 8.28
N VAL A 333 -8.43 -22.60 8.50
CA VAL A 333 -7.85 -21.42 9.17
C VAL A 333 -7.91 -20.21 8.23
N LEU A 334 -7.36 -20.34 7.02
CA LEU A 334 -7.25 -19.23 6.07
C LEU A 334 -8.59 -18.70 5.58
N ARG A 335 -9.66 -19.53 5.54
CA ARG A 335 -11.03 -19.06 5.20
C ARG A 335 -11.58 -18.02 6.18
N ARG A 336 -11.09 -17.95 7.42
CA ARG A 336 -11.49 -16.90 8.37
C ARG A 336 -10.99 -15.54 7.89
N TYR A 337 -9.72 -15.46 7.48
CA TYR A 337 -9.12 -14.29 6.87
C TYR A 337 -9.86 -13.88 5.60
N GLU A 338 -10.05 -14.82 4.65
CA GLU A 338 -10.71 -14.54 3.38
C GLU A 338 -12.13 -13.98 3.56
N ARG A 339 -12.96 -14.62 4.41
CA ARG A 339 -14.33 -14.15 4.67
C ARG A 339 -14.36 -12.76 5.29
N TRP A 340 -13.44 -12.49 6.18
CA TRP A 340 -13.36 -11.19 6.83
C TRP A 340 -12.98 -10.11 5.82
N ARG A 341 -11.83 -10.26 5.18
CA ARG A 341 -11.28 -9.19 4.35
C ARG A 341 -11.98 -9.03 3.00
N ARG A 342 -12.40 -10.14 2.38
CA ARG A 342 -13.07 -10.06 1.09
C ARG A 342 -14.42 -9.33 1.17
N GLY A 343 -15.16 -9.49 2.28
CA GLY A 343 -16.40 -8.75 2.50
C GLY A 343 -16.16 -7.24 2.61
N GLU A 344 -15.18 -6.82 3.39
CA GLU A 344 -14.83 -5.41 3.57
C GLU A 344 -14.25 -4.78 2.30
N ASN A 345 -13.35 -5.49 1.62
CA ASN A 345 -12.71 -5.00 0.39
C ASN A 345 -13.67 -4.91 -0.81
N ALA A 346 -14.80 -5.62 -0.77
CA ALA A 346 -15.85 -5.53 -1.82
C ALA A 346 -16.74 -4.29 -1.68
N LEU A 347 -16.70 -3.60 -0.53
CA LEU A 347 -17.49 -2.39 -0.27
C LEU A 347 -16.80 -1.10 -0.78
N VAL A 348 -15.57 -1.19 -1.26
CA VAL A 348 -14.72 -0.09 -1.74
C VAL A 348 -14.45 -0.26 -3.24
#